data_33455b1fff2133636dbec2076d31d965
#
_entry.id   33455b1fff2133636dbec2076d31d965
#
_cell.length_a   1.000
_cell.length_b   1.000
_cell.length_c   1.000
_cell.angle_alpha   90.00
_cell.angle_beta   90.00
_cell.angle_gamma   90.00
#
_symmetry.space_group_name_H-M   'P 1'
#
loop_
_entity.id
_entity.type
_entity.pdbx_description
1 polymer ?
#
loop_
_entity_poly.entity_id
_entity_poly.type
_entity_poly.pdbx_seq_one_letter_code
_entity_poly.pdbx_strand_id
1 'polypeptide(L)'
;LCYFDPETQRRTDDPLEEITLAPSTEVLVSSPGSLAKKIERLSAGLRGKTAVRAKERLAQEADQLLAGKRPGSADKFLPLLYPSPATLLDYLEPEALVFQSEPIKIKERLRSTAWQWGEDLKDYLEEGILCKGLDAFSGDYIYVQKQLERRDCVYLDTFVRGSYDTPLSSLISLNARQLSVWGGGMQLLQEDLNAILSPKMRIVVLGGTERSARAAAEDLQNSGVPCEYRDDAKTLSLGRVTVLPGSLSAGFEYPTANFALITHGHFAAAPKRTRKRQKNAKEIYSLSELAPGDYIVHSAHGVG
;
A
#
# COMPACT_ATOMS: atom_id res chain seq x y z
N LEU A 1 8.53 29.44 9.65
CA LEU A 1 7.81 28.30 9.11
C LEU A 1 6.75 27.84 10.10
N CYS A 2 5.62 27.35 9.62
CA CYS A 2 4.54 26.83 10.44
C CYS A 2 4.02 25.55 9.80
N TYR A 3 3.40 24.70 10.58
CA TYR A 3 2.59 23.61 10.05
C TYR A 3 1.39 24.16 9.27
N PHE A 4 0.83 23.37 8.42
CA PHE A 4 -0.45 23.63 7.80
C PHE A 4 -1.34 22.39 7.91
N ASP A 5 -2.62 22.63 8.02
CA ASP A 5 -3.62 21.55 7.99
C ASP A 5 -3.78 21.06 6.54
N PRO A 6 -3.48 19.78 6.24
CA PRO A 6 -3.55 19.26 4.88
C PRO A 6 -4.97 19.26 4.28
N GLU A 7 -6.02 19.26 5.12
CA GLU A 7 -7.41 19.27 4.65
C GLU A 7 -7.90 20.67 4.32
N THR A 8 -7.60 21.63 5.18
CA THR A 8 -8.07 23.01 5.03
C THR A 8 -7.06 23.94 4.34
N GLN A 9 -5.81 23.49 4.17
CA GLN A 9 -4.68 24.26 3.63
C GLN A 9 -4.39 25.55 4.42
N ARG A 10 -4.85 25.64 5.66
CA ARG A 10 -4.63 26.78 6.54
C ARG A 10 -3.39 26.55 7.40
N ARG A 11 -2.66 27.63 7.64
CA ARG A 11 -1.54 27.61 8.60
C ARG A 11 -2.07 27.34 9.99
N THR A 12 -1.29 26.61 10.79
CA THR A 12 -1.46 26.54 12.24
C THR A 12 -0.71 27.70 12.88
N ASP A 13 -1.10 28.08 14.09
CA ASP A 13 -0.46 29.18 14.82
C ASP A 13 0.86 28.75 15.48
N ASP A 14 1.22 27.47 15.41
CA ASP A 14 2.44 26.93 15.99
C ASP A 14 3.65 27.15 15.06
N PRO A 15 4.64 28.00 15.43
CA PRO A 15 5.85 28.17 14.66
C PRO A 15 6.74 26.93 14.75
N LEU A 16 7.40 26.61 13.64
CA LEU A 16 8.43 25.57 13.58
C LEU A 16 9.79 26.20 13.83
N GLU A 17 10.51 25.72 14.84
CA GLU A 17 11.90 26.10 15.11
C GLU A 17 12.87 25.29 14.25
N GLU A 18 12.53 24.02 14.00
CA GLU A 18 13.35 23.09 13.23
C GLU A 18 12.47 22.28 12.26
N ILE A 19 13.00 21.96 11.09
CA ILE A 19 12.35 21.09 10.10
C ILE A 19 13.37 20.15 9.45
N THR A 20 13.02 18.87 9.43
CA THR A 20 13.77 17.86 8.66
C THR A 20 13.16 17.71 7.29
N LEU A 21 13.93 18.00 6.24
CA LEU A 21 13.51 17.80 4.85
C LEU A 21 14.12 16.53 4.29
N ALA A 22 13.26 15.59 3.93
CA ALA A 22 13.69 14.43 3.16
C ALA A 22 13.84 14.78 1.67
N PRO A 23 14.75 14.13 0.94
CA PRO A 23 14.85 14.29 -0.50
C PRO A 23 13.54 13.86 -1.18
N SER A 24 13.14 14.61 -2.22
CA SER A 24 11.96 14.30 -3.04
C SER A 24 12.28 13.35 -4.21
N THR A 25 13.52 12.92 -4.33
CA THR A 25 14.00 12.05 -5.41
C THR A 25 14.93 10.98 -4.87
N GLU A 26 14.94 9.81 -5.50
CA GLU A 26 15.80 8.68 -5.10
C GLU A 26 17.27 8.91 -5.52
N VAL A 27 17.49 9.67 -6.59
CA VAL A 27 18.84 9.94 -7.11
C VAL A 27 19.36 11.26 -6.59
N LEU A 28 20.30 11.18 -5.66
CA LEU A 28 20.98 12.34 -5.07
C LEU A 28 22.34 12.53 -5.70
N VAL A 29 22.53 13.64 -6.40
CA VAL A 29 23.80 13.98 -7.04
C VAL A 29 24.61 14.89 -6.09
N SER A 30 25.37 14.28 -5.17
CA SER A 30 26.22 14.99 -4.22
C SER A 30 27.47 15.60 -4.88
N SER A 31 27.93 15.05 -5.99
CA SER A 31 29.12 15.50 -6.72
C SER A 31 28.84 15.50 -8.24
N PRO A 32 28.31 16.60 -8.80
CA PRO A 32 28.01 16.70 -10.23
C PRO A 32 29.21 16.42 -11.13
N GLY A 33 30.38 16.95 -10.79
CA GLY A 33 31.61 16.72 -11.56
C GLY A 33 32.09 15.25 -11.55
N SER A 34 31.89 14.52 -10.44
CA SER A 34 32.19 13.09 -10.39
C SER A 34 31.24 12.28 -11.27
N LEU A 35 29.95 12.62 -11.25
CA LEU A 35 28.96 11.97 -12.11
C LEU A 35 29.21 12.29 -13.59
N ALA A 36 29.51 13.52 -13.95
CA ALA A 36 29.86 13.90 -15.32
C ALA A 36 31.04 13.07 -15.86
N LYS A 37 32.12 12.90 -15.08
CA LYS A 37 33.24 12.05 -15.45
C LYS A 37 32.84 10.58 -15.65
N LYS A 38 31.94 10.05 -14.82
CA LYS A 38 31.42 8.67 -15.01
C LYS A 38 30.61 8.57 -16.30
N ILE A 39 29.78 9.57 -16.63
CA ILE A 39 29.01 9.65 -17.86
C ILE A 39 29.93 9.69 -19.07
N GLU A 40 30.96 10.52 -19.06
CA GLU A 40 31.96 10.62 -20.13
C GLU A 40 32.67 9.27 -20.39
N ARG A 41 33.11 8.58 -19.32
CA ARG A 41 33.72 7.24 -19.43
C ARG A 41 32.77 6.21 -20.03
N LEU A 42 31.50 6.21 -19.59
CA LEU A 42 30.47 5.36 -20.14
C LEU A 42 30.26 5.65 -21.64
N SER A 43 30.09 6.93 -21.98
CA SER A 43 29.92 7.39 -23.36
C SER A 43 31.07 6.97 -24.28
N ALA A 44 32.33 7.09 -23.80
CA ALA A 44 33.51 6.67 -24.56
C ALA A 44 33.50 5.18 -24.91
N GLY A 45 32.91 4.34 -24.05
CA GLY A 45 32.77 2.88 -24.25
C GLY A 45 31.70 2.45 -25.24
N LEU A 46 30.72 3.31 -25.57
CA LEU A 46 29.59 2.95 -26.42
C LEU A 46 30.02 2.73 -27.87
N ARG A 47 29.40 1.72 -28.52
CA ARG A 47 29.62 1.34 -29.94
C ARG A 47 28.26 0.97 -30.56
N GLY A 48 28.17 1.04 -31.88
CA GLY A 48 26.99 0.65 -32.65
C GLY A 48 26.17 1.82 -33.16
N LYS A 49 25.10 1.53 -33.90
CA LYS A 49 24.29 2.56 -34.58
C LYS A 49 23.56 3.51 -33.61
N THR A 50 23.06 2.99 -32.50
CA THR A 50 22.35 3.77 -31.48
C THR A 50 23.28 4.60 -30.59
N ALA A 51 24.59 4.28 -30.60
CA ALA A 51 25.58 4.96 -29.78
C ALA A 51 25.73 6.46 -30.08
N VAL A 52 25.47 6.90 -31.29
CA VAL A 52 25.58 8.32 -31.68
C VAL A 52 24.59 9.16 -30.88
N ARG A 53 23.31 8.80 -30.94
CA ARG A 53 22.25 9.53 -30.21
C ARG A 53 22.47 9.49 -28.70
N ALA A 54 22.85 8.31 -28.17
CA ALA A 54 23.13 8.17 -26.75
C ALA A 54 24.30 9.06 -26.31
N LYS A 55 25.40 9.13 -27.09
CA LYS A 55 26.54 9.98 -26.80
C LYS A 55 26.19 11.46 -26.80
N GLU A 56 25.41 11.92 -27.76
CA GLU A 56 24.95 13.31 -27.84
C GLU A 56 24.14 13.71 -26.61
N ARG A 57 23.17 12.86 -26.20
CA ARG A 57 22.36 13.10 -24.99
C ARG A 57 23.21 13.07 -23.72
N LEU A 58 24.09 12.09 -23.58
CA LEU A 58 24.97 11.97 -22.42
C LEU A 58 25.94 13.16 -22.30
N ALA A 59 26.46 13.70 -23.43
CA ALA A 59 27.28 14.90 -23.41
C ALA A 59 26.50 16.12 -22.92
N GLN A 60 25.29 16.34 -23.46
CA GLN A 60 24.43 17.44 -23.01
C GLN A 60 24.10 17.36 -21.52
N GLU A 61 23.83 16.15 -20.99
CA GLU A 61 23.52 15.95 -19.58
C GLU A 61 24.76 16.12 -18.68
N ALA A 62 25.94 15.72 -19.15
CA ALA A 62 27.20 15.99 -18.46
C ALA A 62 27.47 17.49 -18.39
N ASP A 63 27.25 18.23 -19.48
CA ASP A 63 27.41 19.69 -19.51
C ASP A 63 26.41 20.38 -18.56
N GLN A 64 25.16 19.91 -18.49
CA GLN A 64 24.18 20.40 -17.53
C GLN A 64 24.66 20.22 -16.09
N LEU A 65 25.18 19.03 -15.75
CA LEU A 65 25.72 18.73 -14.43
C LEU A 65 26.89 19.64 -14.07
N LEU A 66 27.81 19.88 -15.02
CA LEU A 66 28.97 20.77 -14.83
C LEU A 66 28.54 22.22 -14.66
N ALA A 67 27.44 22.62 -15.31
CA ALA A 67 26.83 23.95 -15.14
C ALA A 67 25.98 24.05 -13.84
N GLY A 68 25.99 23.05 -12.96
CA GLY A 68 25.23 23.03 -11.70
C GLY A 68 23.73 22.82 -11.89
N LYS A 69 23.30 22.40 -13.09
CA LYS A 69 21.89 22.06 -13.38
C LYS A 69 21.67 20.56 -13.26
N ARG A 70 20.54 20.17 -12.67
CA ARG A 70 20.14 18.77 -12.64
C ARG A 70 19.44 18.40 -13.96
N PRO A 71 19.90 17.38 -14.71
CA PRO A 71 19.17 16.86 -15.86
C PRO A 71 17.78 16.35 -15.45
N GLY A 72 16.77 16.55 -16.29
CA GLY A 72 15.40 16.07 -16.04
C GLY A 72 15.30 14.55 -15.91
N SER A 73 16.21 13.82 -16.59
CA SER A 73 16.33 12.35 -16.58
C SER A 73 17.46 11.84 -15.67
N ALA A 74 17.77 12.56 -14.58
CA ALA A 74 18.87 12.19 -13.67
C ALA A 74 18.74 10.78 -13.08
N ASP A 75 17.52 10.29 -12.96
CA ASP A 75 17.22 8.96 -12.37
C ASP A 75 17.80 7.79 -13.17
N LYS A 76 18.03 7.96 -14.47
CA LYS A 76 18.72 6.94 -15.28
C LYS A 76 20.19 6.72 -14.88
N PHE A 77 20.79 7.64 -14.13
CA PHE A 77 22.16 7.52 -13.63
C PHE A 77 22.26 6.76 -12.29
N LEU A 78 21.15 6.26 -11.78
CA LEU A 78 21.12 5.45 -10.55
C LEU A 78 22.20 4.35 -10.54
N PRO A 79 22.41 3.56 -11.62
CA PRO A 79 23.45 2.51 -11.63
C PRO A 79 24.89 3.04 -11.55
N LEU A 80 25.12 4.30 -11.97
CA LEU A 80 26.43 4.94 -11.86
C LEU A 80 26.69 5.51 -10.46
N LEU A 81 25.64 5.91 -9.76
CA LEU A 81 25.74 6.50 -8.43
C LEU A 81 25.74 5.44 -7.34
N TYR A 82 24.89 4.43 -7.50
CA TYR A 82 24.66 3.36 -6.53
C TYR A 82 24.98 2.00 -7.17
N PRO A 83 26.23 1.52 -7.11
CA PRO A 83 26.62 0.22 -7.69
C PRO A 83 25.88 -0.98 -7.06
N SER A 84 25.42 -0.82 -5.84
CA SER A 84 24.60 -1.78 -5.11
C SER A 84 23.38 -1.05 -4.55
N PRO A 85 22.33 -0.89 -5.35
CA PRO A 85 21.13 -0.19 -4.88
C PRO A 85 20.46 -0.99 -3.77
N ALA A 86 20.02 -0.28 -2.73
CA ALA A 86 19.22 -0.86 -1.67
C ALA A 86 17.77 -1.06 -2.13
N THR A 87 17.15 -2.11 -1.65
CA THR A 87 15.73 -2.41 -1.84
C THR A 87 14.99 -2.27 -0.51
N LEU A 88 13.65 -2.29 -0.54
CA LEU A 88 12.86 -2.29 0.69
C LEU A 88 13.26 -3.44 1.65
N LEU A 89 13.70 -4.56 1.12
CA LEU A 89 14.12 -5.72 1.92
C LEU A 89 15.39 -5.47 2.72
N ASP A 90 16.25 -4.54 2.27
CA ASP A 90 17.48 -4.19 2.97
C ASP A 90 17.26 -3.33 4.22
N TYR A 91 16.07 -2.74 4.36
CA TYR A 91 15.65 -1.98 5.54
C TYR A 91 14.98 -2.83 6.62
N LEU A 92 14.74 -4.12 6.34
CA LEU A 92 14.18 -5.03 7.33
C LEU A 92 15.26 -5.48 8.31
N GLU A 93 14.94 -5.50 9.59
CA GLU A 93 15.79 -6.10 10.60
C GLU A 93 16.07 -7.59 10.29
N PRO A 94 17.23 -8.12 10.68
CA PRO A 94 17.60 -9.53 10.40
C PRO A 94 16.56 -10.54 10.91
N GLU A 95 15.92 -10.26 12.05
CA GLU A 95 14.94 -11.11 12.70
C GLU A 95 13.51 -10.84 12.20
N ALA A 96 13.33 -9.97 11.21
CA ALA A 96 12.01 -9.67 10.66
C ALA A 96 11.37 -10.91 10.03
N LEU A 97 10.18 -11.25 10.48
CA LEU A 97 9.36 -12.29 9.87
C LEU A 97 8.66 -11.75 8.63
N VAL A 98 8.87 -12.39 7.50
CA VAL A 98 8.30 -11.97 6.21
C VAL A 98 7.11 -12.85 5.83
N PHE A 99 5.97 -12.22 5.61
CA PHE A 99 4.79 -12.91 5.09
C PHE A 99 4.67 -12.69 3.59
N GLN A 100 4.61 -13.78 2.83
CA GLN A 100 4.39 -13.78 1.40
C GLN A 100 2.99 -14.29 1.09
N SER A 101 2.09 -13.40 0.70
CA SER A 101 0.75 -13.79 0.26
C SER A 101 0.76 -14.18 -1.21
N GLU A 102 0.28 -15.37 -1.52
CA GLU A 102 0.17 -15.92 -2.87
C GLU A 102 1.51 -15.85 -3.66
N PRO A 103 2.59 -16.53 -3.23
CA PRO A 103 3.92 -16.42 -3.85
C PRO A 103 3.96 -16.70 -5.35
N ILE A 104 3.06 -17.57 -5.87
CA ILE A 104 2.94 -17.79 -7.33
C ILE A 104 2.54 -16.49 -8.03
N LYS A 105 1.55 -15.77 -7.51
CA LYS A 105 1.11 -14.50 -8.10
C LYS A 105 2.21 -13.44 -8.05
N ILE A 106 3.01 -13.44 -6.97
CA ILE A 106 4.21 -12.58 -6.87
C ILE A 106 5.19 -12.92 -7.99
N LYS A 107 5.50 -14.21 -8.18
CA LYS A 107 6.41 -14.71 -9.22
C LYS A 107 5.93 -14.35 -10.62
N GLU A 108 4.65 -14.57 -10.91
CA GLU A 108 4.02 -14.22 -12.18
C GLU A 108 4.04 -12.71 -12.44
N ARG A 109 3.73 -11.91 -11.41
CA ARG A 109 3.77 -10.45 -11.53
C ARG A 109 5.17 -9.94 -11.82
N LEU A 110 6.19 -10.45 -11.12
CA LEU A 110 7.58 -10.07 -11.36
C LEU A 110 8.05 -10.46 -12.77
N ARG A 111 7.66 -11.65 -13.26
CA ARG A 111 7.97 -12.07 -14.64
C ARG A 111 7.29 -11.18 -15.68
N SER A 112 6.00 -10.88 -15.48
CA SER A 112 5.28 -9.98 -16.38
C SER A 112 5.89 -8.58 -16.40
N THR A 113 6.26 -8.05 -15.24
CA THR A 113 6.92 -6.75 -15.11
C THR A 113 8.29 -6.75 -15.79
N ALA A 114 9.09 -7.81 -15.58
CA ALA A 114 10.39 -7.94 -16.22
C ALA A 114 10.29 -8.05 -17.75
N TRP A 115 9.27 -8.74 -18.25
CA TRP A 115 9.00 -8.80 -19.69
C TRP A 115 8.61 -7.43 -20.26
N GLN A 116 7.67 -6.73 -19.63
CA GLN A 116 7.26 -5.39 -20.05
C GLN A 116 8.44 -4.43 -20.04
N TRP A 117 9.24 -4.45 -18.97
CA TRP A 117 10.45 -3.65 -18.89
C TRP A 117 11.44 -3.98 -20.03
N GLY A 118 11.57 -5.24 -20.40
CA GLY A 118 12.42 -5.65 -21.52
C GLY A 118 11.97 -5.06 -22.88
N GLU A 119 10.65 -4.94 -23.09
CA GLU A 119 10.12 -4.27 -24.30
C GLU A 119 10.38 -2.75 -24.25
N ASP A 120 10.03 -2.09 -23.12
CA ASP A 120 10.26 -0.66 -22.94
C ASP A 120 11.76 -0.30 -23.08
N LEU A 121 12.64 -1.17 -22.58
CA LEU A 121 14.10 -0.98 -22.67
C LEU A 121 14.62 -0.98 -24.10
N LYS A 122 14.04 -1.80 -24.99
CA LYS A 122 14.40 -1.80 -26.42
C LYS A 122 14.16 -0.42 -27.02
N ASP A 123 12.99 0.14 -26.79
CA ASP A 123 12.62 1.46 -27.31
C ASP A 123 13.56 2.54 -26.76
N TYR A 124 13.84 2.53 -25.47
CA TYR A 124 14.77 3.49 -24.85
C TYR A 124 16.22 3.37 -25.37
N LEU A 125 16.66 2.14 -25.68
CA LEU A 125 17.98 1.91 -26.27
C LEU A 125 18.03 2.38 -27.75
N GLU A 126 16.97 2.15 -28.52
CA GLU A 126 16.87 2.57 -29.93
C GLU A 126 16.81 4.09 -30.05
N GLU A 127 16.09 4.75 -29.13
CA GLU A 127 16.02 6.21 -29.06
C GLU A 127 17.27 6.85 -28.47
N GLY A 128 18.18 6.08 -27.88
CA GLY A 128 19.38 6.56 -27.19
C GLY A 128 19.08 7.29 -25.87
N ILE A 129 17.91 7.05 -25.26
CA ILE A 129 17.57 7.55 -23.92
C ILE A 129 18.38 6.81 -22.87
N LEU A 130 18.43 5.47 -23.02
CA LEU A 130 19.29 4.57 -22.25
C LEU A 130 20.39 4.01 -23.13
N CYS A 131 21.38 3.41 -22.49
CA CYS A 131 22.48 2.71 -23.16
C CYS A 131 22.99 1.60 -22.24
N LYS A 132 23.83 0.71 -22.80
CA LYS A 132 24.51 -0.31 -21.99
C LYS A 132 25.23 0.30 -20.82
N GLY A 133 24.95 -0.17 -19.62
CA GLY A 133 25.47 0.35 -18.35
C GLY A 133 24.49 1.31 -17.63
N LEU A 134 23.38 1.68 -18.29
CA LEU A 134 22.25 2.39 -17.71
C LEU A 134 20.94 1.58 -17.90
N ASP A 135 21.01 0.27 -17.86
CA ASP A 135 19.92 -0.66 -18.15
C ASP A 135 19.53 -1.53 -16.94
N ALA A 136 20.22 -1.39 -15.83
CA ALA A 136 20.04 -2.20 -14.63
C ALA A 136 19.22 -1.45 -13.55
N PHE A 137 17.88 -1.42 -13.70
CA PHE A 137 16.99 -0.71 -12.79
C PHE A 137 16.10 -1.62 -11.95
N SER A 138 16.08 -2.92 -12.21
CA SER A 138 15.19 -3.85 -11.50
C SER A 138 15.92 -5.13 -11.11
N GLY A 139 15.55 -5.69 -9.96
CA GLY A 139 15.86 -7.06 -9.61
C GLY A 139 14.84 -8.03 -10.22
N ASP A 140 15.31 -9.19 -10.64
CA ASP A 140 14.45 -10.27 -11.07
C ASP A 140 13.87 -11.06 -9.88
N TYR A 141 13.00 -12.05 -10.16
CA TYR A 141 12.44 -12.92 -9.13
C TYR A 141 13.54 -13.65 -8.33
N ILE A 142 14.62 -14.06 -8.98
CA ILE A 142 15.73 -14.78 -8.36
C ILE A 142 16.44 -13.89 -7.33
N TYR A 143 16.62 -12.61 -7.65
CA TYR A 143 17.20 -11.65 -6.72
C TYR A 143 16.32 -11.50 -5.47
N VAL A 144 15.01 -11.28 -5.66
CA VAL A 144 14.05 -11.15 -4.55
C VAL A 144 14.05 -12.42 -3.69
N GLN A 145 14.00 -13.59 -4.31
CA GLN A 145 14.00 -14.87 -3.61
C GLN A 145 15.27 -15.04 -2.75
N LYS A 146 16.45 -14.76 -3.28
CA LYS A 146 17.72 -14.83 -2.52
C LYS A 146 17.74 -13.88 -1.31
N GLN A 147 17.09 -12.72 -1.40
CA GLN A 147 16.99 -11.81 -0.27
C GLN A 147 16.02 -12.35 0.80
N LEU A 148 14.96 -13.03 0.38
CA LEU A 148 13.97 -13.63 1.27
C LEU A 148 14.48 -14.92 1.94
N GLU A 149 15.29 -15.73 1.26
CA GLU A 149 15.89 -16.96 1.80
C GLU A 149 16.81 -16.71 3.02
N ARG A 150 17.22 -15.47 3.23
CA ARG A 150 18.03 -15.08 4.40
C ARG A 150 17.20 -14.78 5.66
N ARG A 151 15.87 -14.88 5.56
CA ARG A 151 14.92 -14.49 6.60
C ARG A 151 13.90 -15.58 6.84
N ASP A 152 13.31 -15.55 8.02
CA ASP A 152 12.16 -16.42 8.30
C ASP A 152 10.95 -15.95 7.47
N CYS A 153 10.43 -16.87 6.65
CA CYS A 153 9.32 -16.59 5.75
C CYS A 153 8.11 -17.47 6.06
N VAL A 154 6.93 -16.84 6.05
CA VAL A 154 5.64 -17.52 6.10
C VAL A 154 4.94 -17.35 4.76
N TYR A 155 4.65 -18.44 4.09
CA TYR A 155 3.89 -18.44 2.84
C TYR A 155 2.40 -18.61 3.14
N LEU A 156 1.58 -17.70 2.63
CA LEU A 156 0.12 -17.73 2.76
C LEU A 156 -0.47 -18.05 1.39
N ASP A 157 -1.00 -19.24 1.26
CA ASP A 157 -1.61 -19.73 0.02
C ASP A 157 -3.07 -20.07 0.23
N THR A 158 -3.92 -19.74 -0.72
CA THR A 158 -5.33 -20.18 -0.72
C THR A 158 -5.46 -21.68 -0.96
N PHE A 159 -4.55 -22.27 -1.75
CA PHE A 159 -4.53 -23.68 -2.08
C PHE A 159 -3.18 -24.31 -1.79
N VAL A 160 -3.20 -25.53 -1.28
CA VAL A 160 -1.98 -26.32 -1.09
C VAL A 160 -1.35 -26.64 -2.45
N ARG A 161 -0.04 -26.47 -2.54
CA ARG A 161 0.74 -26.74 -3.76
C ARG A 161 1.52 -28.03 -3.64
N GLY A 162 1.78 -28.66 -4.79
CA GLY A 162 2.61 -29.87 -4.85
C GLY A 162 4.11 -29.58 -4.67
N SER A 163 4.56 -28.35 -4.89
CA SER A 163 5.97 -27.95 -4.72
C SER A 163 6.09 -26.47 -4.35
N TYR A 164 7.16 -26.15 -3.65
CA TYR A 164 7.56 -24.79 -3.26
C TYR A 164 8.98 -24.51 -3.76
N ASP A 165 9.28 -23.28 -4.12
CA ASP A 165 10.60 -22.87 -4.64
C ASP A 165 11.70 -23.00 -3.55
N THR A 166 11.32 -22.90 -2.27
CA THR A 166 12.19 -23.08 -1.10
C THR A 166 11.73 -24.26 -0.25
N PRO A 167 12.65 -25.00 0.40
CA PRO A 167 12.27 -26.03 1.35
C PRO A 167 11.42 -25.48 2.48
N LEU A 168 10.33 -26.18 2.82
CA LEU A 168 9.47 -25.82 3.94
C LEU A 168 9.90 -26.57 5.21
N SER A 169 9.94 -25.85 6.34
CA SER A 169 10.11 -26.46 7.66
C SER A 169 8.82 -27.11 8.15
N SER A 170 7.68 -26.57 7.79
CA SER A 170 6.35 -27.14 8.11
C SER A 170 5.29 -26.65 7.12
N LEU A 171 4.21 -27.42 7.00
CA LEU A 171 3.01 -27.08 6.25
C LEU A 171 1.81 -27.16 7.17
N ILE A 172 1.09 -26.05 7.32
CA ILE A 172 -0.09 -25.95 8.17
C ILE A 172 -1.30 -25.66 7.29
N SER A 173 -2.32 -26.50 7.38
CA SER A 173 -3.60 -26.27 6.70
C SER A 173 -4.61 -25.66 7.67
N LEU A 174 -5.10 -24.48 7.32
CA LEU A 174 -6.15 -23.78 8.07
C LEU A 174 -7.48 -23.91 7.33
N ASN A 175 -8.48 -24.49 7.98
CA ASN A 175 -9.84 -24.43 7.46
C ASN A 175 -10.45 -23.08 7.87
N ALA A 176 -10.45 -22.14 6.94
CA ALA A 176 -10.97 -20.80 7.15
C ALA A 176 -12.12 -20.51 6.18
N ARG A 177 -13.15 -19.83 6.67
CA ARG A 177 -14.26 -19.32 5.86
C ARG A 177 -14.33 -17.80 6.03
N GLN A 178 -14.50 -17.09 4.94
CA GLN A 178 -14.76 -15.66 5.00
C GLN A 178 -16.22 -15.43 5.36
N LEU A 179 -16.45 -14.52 6.30
CA LEU A 179 -17.78 -14.06 6.68
C LEU A 179 -18.03 -12.67 6.10
N SER A 180 -19.28 -12.40 5.75
CA SER A 180 -19.69 -11.08 5.27
C SER A 180 -19.60 -10.03 6.39
N VAL A 181 -19.46 -8.79 6.00
CA VAL A 181 -19.61 -7.65 6.91
C VAL A 181 -21.09 -7.39 7.15
N TRP A 182 -21.49 -7.08 8.38
CA TRP A 182 -22.91 -6.88 8.70
C TRP A 182 -23.43 -5.47 8.42
N GLY A 183 -22.55 -4.49 8.14
CA GLY A 183 -22.92 -3.17 7.64
C GLY A 183 -23.84 -2.33 8.54
N GLY A 184 -24.03 -2.71 9.80
CA GLY A 184 -24.89 -2.04 10.77
C GLY A 184 -26.34 -2.56 10.81
N GLY A 185 -26.71 -3.54 9.98
CA GLY A 185 -28.00 -4.19 10.03
C GLY A 185 -28.10 -5.19 11.21
N MET A 186 -28.69 -4.79 12.34
CA MET A 186 -28.75 -5.60 13.55
C MET A 186 -29.45 -6.95 13.33
N GLN A 187 -30.50 -6.97 12.51
CA GLN A 187 -31.22 -8.22 12.20
C GLN A 187 -30.34 -9.21 11.45
N LEU A 188 -29.55 -8.77 10.47
CA LEU A 188 -28.61 -9.63 9.75
C LEU A 188 -27.53 -10.17 10.68
N LEU A 189 -27.02 -9.32 11.57
CA LEU A 189 -26.04 -9.77 12.56
C LEU A 189 -26.60 -10.85 13.47
N GLN A 190 -27.86 -10.72 13.92
CA GLN A 190 -28.53 -11.72 14.73
C GLN A 190 -28.71 -13.05 13.99
N GLU A 191 -29.13 -13.01 12.74
CA GLU A 191 -29.28 -14.20 11.89
C GLU A 191 -27.93 -14.93 11.72
N ASP A 192 -26.87 -14.19 11.40
CA ASP A 192 -25.51 -14.75 11.28
C ASP A 192 -25.01 -15.35 12.60
N LEU A 193 -25.21 -14.63 13.72
CA LEU A 193 -24.83 -15.12 15.04
C LEU A 193 -25.60 -16.39 15.42
N ASN A 194 -26.89 -16.45 15.21
CA ASN A 194 -27.72 -17.62 15.51
C ASN A 194 -27.30 -18.84 14.70
N ALA A 195 -26.80 -18.65 13.48
CA ALA A 195 -26.33 -19.73 12.63
C ALA A 195 -25.01 -20.38 13.13
N ILE A 196 -24.15 -19.61 13.81
CA ILE A 196 -22.82 -20.07 14.24
C ILE A 196 -22.69 -20.26 15.76
N LEU A 197 -23.59 -19.67 16.55
CA LEU A 197 -23.52 -19.73 18.01
C LEU A 197 -23.74 -21.16 18.52
N SER A 198 -22.74 -21.65 19.21
CA SER A 198 -22.81 -22.93 19.90
C SER A 198 -22.02 -22.90 21.21
N PRO A 199 -22.26 -23.82 22.17
CA PRO A 199 -21.57 -23.79 23.47
C PRO A 199 -20.04 -23.89 23.40
N LYS A 200 -19.50 -24.38 22.28
CA LYS A 200 -18.05 -24.53 22.07
C LYS A 200 -17.41 -23.38 21.31
N MET A 201 -18.21 -22.49 20.69
CA MET A 201 -17.71 -21.39 19.88
C MET A 201 -17.26 -20.23 20.74
N ARG A 202 -16.19 -19.59 20.32
CA ARG A 202 -15.79 -18.22 20.71
C ARG A 202 -16.12 -17.29 19.57
N ILE A 203 -16.98 -16.32 19.80
CA ILE A 203 -17.43 -15.40 18.76
C ILE A 203 -17.05 -13.99 19.17
N VAL A 204 -16.39 -13.29 18.27
CA VAL A 204 -16.04 -11.88 18.42
C VAL A 204 -16.84 -11.08 17.40
N VAL A 205 -17.44 -9.98 17.85
CA VAL A 205 -18.07 -8.99 16.99
C VAL A 205 -17.31 -7.67 17.13
N LEU A 206 -16.76 -7.17 16.05
CA LEU A 206 -16.13 -5.86 15.98
C LEU A 206 -17.18 -4.81 15.62
N GLY A 207 -17.53 -3.95 16.57
CA GLY A 207 -18.59 -2.95 16.45
C GLY A 207 -18.14 -1.56 16.03
N GLY A 208 -16.91 -1.41 15.54
CA GLY A 208 -16.37 -0.13 15.08
C GLY A 208 -15.82 0.72 16.22
N THR A 209 -16.43 1.87 16.51
CA THR A 209 -16.02 2.71 17.64
C THR A 209 -16.47 2.10 18.96
N GLU A 210 -15.83 2.49 20.07
CA GLU A 210 -16.21 2.05 21.42
C GLU A 210 -17.71 2.27 21.69
N ARG A 211 -18.22 3.45 21.36
CA ARG A 211 -19.63 3.80 21.53
C ARG A 211 -20.55 2.89 20.70
N SER A 212 -20.17 2.62 19.44
CA SER A 212 -20.95 1.77 18.55
C SER A 212 -20.93 0.31 19.01
N ALA A 213 -19.78 -0.17 19.50
CA ALA A 213 -19.64 -1.51 20.03
C ALA A 213 -20.47 -1.75 21.29
N ARG A 214 -20.50 -0.77 22.21
CA ARG A 214 -21.37 -0.82 23.40
C ARG A 214 -22.85 -0.87 23.02
N ALA A 215 -23.29 0.00 22.11
CA ALA A 215 -24.67 -0.01 21.64
C ALA A 215 -25.04 -1.35 20.97
N ALA A 216 -24.15 -1.89 20.13
CA ALA A 216 -24.37 -3.19 19.51
C ALA A 216 -24.47 -4.34 20.53
N ALA A 217 -23.69 -4.30 21.61
CA ALA A 217 -23.79 -5.27 22.69
C ALA A 217 -25.13 -5.19 23.43
N GLU A 218 -25.60 -3.97 23.73
CA GLU A 218 -26.90 -3.74 24.36
C GLU A 218 -28.05 -4.23 23.48
N ASP A 219 -28.02 -3.92 22.18
CA ASP A 219 -29.05 -4.37 21.22
C ASP A 219 -29.07 -5.90 21.10
N LEU A 220 -27.92 -6.56 21.04
CA LEU A 220 -27.82 -8.01 21.01
C LEU A 220 -28.35 -8.65 22.32
N GLN A 221 -28.04 -8.09 23.48
CA GLN A 221 -28.57 -8.55 24.76
C GLN A 221 -30.09 -8.42 24.83
N ASN A 222 -30.62 -7.28 24.41
CA ASN A 222 -32.07 -7.04 24.37
C ASN A 222 -32.80 -8.00 23.41
N SER A 223 -32.10 -8.50 22.40
CA SER A 223 -32.61 -9.49 21.46
C SER A 223 -32.39 -10.95 21.92
N GLY A 224 -31.90 -11.16 23.13
CA GLY A 224 -31.71 -12.48 23.73
C GLY A 224 -30.45 -13.22 23.31
N VAL A 225 -29.53 -12.57 22.58
CA VAL A 225 -28.22 -13.15 22.24
C VAL A 225 -27.30 -13.08 23.46
N PRO A 226 -26.72 -14.20 23.94
CA PRO A 226 -25.78 -14.18 25.06
C PRO A 226 -24.49 -13.46 24.66
N CYS A 227 -24.35 -12.20 25.02
CA CYS A 227 -23.17 -11.41 24.67
C CYS A 227 -22.65 -10.56 25.84
N GLU A 228 -21.42 -10.10 25.71
CA GLU A 228 -20.76 -9.17 26.63
C GLU A 228 -19.93 -8.16 25.85
N TYR A 229 -19.89 -6.92 26.31
CA TYR A 229 -18.95 -5.92 25.82
C TYR A 229 -17.62 -6.06 26.57
N ARG A 230 -16.51 -5.90 25.85
CA ARG A 230 -15.16 -5.79 26.42
C ARG A 230 -14.34 -4.76 25.70
N ASP A 231 -13.31 -4.24 26.35
CA ASP A 231 -12.36 -3.30 25.75
C ASP A 231 -11.19 -4.03 25.08
N ASP A 232 -10.93 -5.28 25.45
CA ASP A 232 -9.85 -6.11 24.88
C ASP A 232 -10.26 -7.58 24.67
N ALA A 233 -9.42 -8.29 23.90
CA ALA A 233 -9.61 -9.70 23.55
C ALA A 233 -8.79 -10.67 24.41
N LYS A 234 -8.27 -10.28 25.57
CA LYS A 234 -7.38 -11.12 26.39
C LYS A 234 -8.03 -12.44 26.81
N THR A 235 -9.31 -12.41 27.07
CA THR A 235 -10.08 -13.58 27.42
C THR A 235 -11.40 -13.61 26.65
N LEU A 236 -11.67 -14.71 25.93
CA LEU A 236 -12.92 -14.90 25.19
C LEU A 236 -13.72 -16.03 25.82
N SER A 237 -14.98 -15.76 26.13
CA SER A 237 -15.89 -16.73 26.72
C SER A 237 -16.43 -17.73 25.69
N LEU A 238 -16.58 -18.99 26.07
CA LEU A 238 -17.22 -20.00 25.25
C LEU A 238 -18.74 -19.84 25.26
N GLY A 239 -19.38 -20.10 24.12
CA GLY A 239 -20.83 -20.05 24.00
C GLY A 239 -21.44 -18.65 24.17
N ARG A 240 -20.62 -17.61 24.11
CA ARG A 240 -21.04 -16.20 24.17
C ARG A 240 -20.38 -15.38 23.09
N VAL A 241 -21.04 -14.31 22.72
CA VAL A 241 -20.51 -13.31 21.82
C VAL A 241 -19.76 -12.25 22.62
N THR A 242 -18.50 -11.99 22.28
CA THR A 242 -17.73 -10.88 22.83
C THR A 242 -17.73 -9.74 21.83
N VAL A 243 -18.31 -8.61 22.21
CA VAL A 243 -18.33 -7.40 21.38
C VAL A 243 -17.17 -6.50 21.77
N LEU A 244 -16.34 -6.14 20.77
CA LEU A 244 -15.15 -5.31 20.95
C LEU A 244 -15.21 -4.05 20.07
N PRO A 245 -14.53 -2.98 20.46
CA PRO A 245 -14.24 -1.89 19.52
C PRO A 245 -13.23 -2.35 18.48
N GLY A 246 -13.28 -1.75 17.29
CA GLY A 246 -12.40 -2.06 16.17
C GLY A 246 -13.15 -2.49 14.93
N SER A 247 -12.41 -2.65 13.84
CA SER A 247 -12.94 -3.14 12.57
C SER A 247 -11.87 -3.85 11.75
N LEU A 248 -12.30 -4.79 10.91
CA LEU A 248 -11.50 -5.44 9.88
C LEU A 248 -12.19 -5.32 8.53
N SER A 249 -11.47 -5.55 7.45
CA SER A 249 -12.02 -5.52 6.08
C SER A 249 -13.05 -6.64 5.83
N ALA A 250 -12.92 -7.78 6.52
CA ALA A 250 -13.84 -8.89 6.44
C ALA A 250 -13.85 -9.69 7.76
N GLY A 251 -14.95 -10.37 8.04
CA GLY A 251 -15.03 -11.37 9.08
C GLY A 251 -14.48 -12.71 8.60
N PHE A 252 -14.25 -13.61 9.55
CA PHE A 252 -13.80 -14.97 9.25
C PHE A 252 -14.22 -15.96 10.32
N GLU A 253 -14.30 -17.23 9.93
CA GLU A 253 -14.55 -18.35 10.81
C GLU A 253 -13.43 -19.38 10.66
N TYR A 254 -12.93 -19.89 11.78
CA TYR A 254 -12.06 -21.07 11.87
C TYR A 254 -12.82 -22.22 12.55
N PRO A 255 -13.52 -23.08 11.79
CA PRO A 255 -14.35 -24.14 12.36
C PRO A 255 -13.58 -25.11 13.26
N THR A 256 -12.36 -25.46 12.88
CA THR A 256 -11.49 -26.36 13.66
C THR A 256 -11.02 -25.76 14.99
N ALA A 257 -10.93 -24.44 15.08
CA ALA A 257 -10.57 -23.72 16.30
C ALA A 257 -11.81 -23.30 17.13
N ASN A 258 -13.03 -23.58 16.65
CA ASN A 258 -14.27 -23.09 17.23
C ASN A 258 -14.24 -21.57 17.47
N PHE A 259 -13.79 -20.82 16.46
CA PHE A 259 -13.64 -19.38 16.54
C PHE A 259 -14.28 -18.70 15.33
N ALA A 260 -15.00 -17.62 15.57
CA ALA A 260 -15.52 -16.75 14.53
C ALA A 260 -15.35 -15.29 14.90
N LEU A 261 -15.06 -14.47 13.89
CA LEU A 261 -15.01 -13.03 14.02
C LEU A 261 -15.89 -12.39 12.96
N ILE A 262 -16.87 -11.63 13.38
CA ILE A 262 -17.74 -10.82 12.54
C ILE A 262 -17.34 -9.35 12.69
N THR A 263 -17.34 -8.60 11.60
CA THR A 263 -16.97 -7.20 11.62
C THR A 263 -18.03 -6.34 10.96
N HIS A 264 -18.19 -5.13 11.47
CA HIS A 264 -19.04 -4.11 10.85
C HIS A 264 -18.53 -3.67 9.46
N GLY A 265 -17.28 -3.95 9.16
CA GLY A 265 -16.57 -3.47 7.98
C GLY A 265 -15.68 -2.27 8.32
N HIS A 266 -14.82 -1.88 7.39
CA HIS A 266 -14.06 -0.68 7.56
C HIS A 266 -15.00 0.51 7.63
N PHE A 267 -15.13 1.07 8.84
CA PHE A 267 -15.20 2.49 8.89
C PHE A 267 -13.80 2.96 8.42
N ALA A 268 -13.62 3.20 7.11
CA ALA A 268 -12.83 4.34 6.78
C ALA A 268 -13.46 5.40 7.68
N ALA A 269 -12.70 5.85 8.68
CA ALA A 269 -12.99 7.13 9.26
C ALA A 269 -12.95 8.06 8.05
N ALA A 270 -14.10 8.20 7.39
CA ALA A 270 -14.32 9.35 6.58
C ALA A 270 -13.95 10.45 7.54
N PRO A 271 -12.89 11.24 7.24
CA PRO A 271 -12.58 12.36 8.06
C PRO A 271 -13.95 12.98 8.32
N LYS A 272 -14.32 13.18 9.58
CA LYS A 272 -15.56 13.86 9.91
C LYS A 272 -15.44 15.21 9.24
N ARG A 273 -15.82 15.25 7.96
CA ARG A 273 -16.20 16.47 7.32
C ARG A 273 -17.39 16.91 8.17
N THR A 274 -17.08 17.66 9.22
CA THR A 274 -18.00 18.65 9.73
C THR A 274 -18.17 19.62 8.56
N ARG A 275 -18.91 19.16 7.53
CA ARG A 275 -19.53 20.07 6.61
C ARG A 275 -20.36 20.97 7.49
N LYS A 276 -19.79 22.11 7.89
CA LYS A 276 -20.59 23.27 8.14
C LYS A 276 -21.37 23.41 6.84
N ARG A 277 -22.59 22.92 6.86
CA ARG A 277 -23.55 23.03 5.78
C ARG A 277 -23.61 24.52 5.50
N GLN A 278 -22.89 24.97 4.48
CA GLN A 278 -23.09 26.33 3.99
C GLN A 278 -24.54 26.37 3.61
N LYS A 279 -25.32 27.19 4.35
CA LYS A 279 -26.76 27.25 4.26
C LYS A 279 -27.31 27.62 2.87
N ASN A 280 -26.43 27.88 1.89
CA ASN A 280 -26.75 28.38 0.56
C ASN A 280 -26.31 27.46 -0.61
N ALA A 281 -25.77 26.26 -0.34
CA ALA A 281 -25.47 25.32 -1.42
C ALA A 281 -26.69 24.45 -1.69
N LYS A 282 -27.23 24.52 -2.89
CA LYS A 282 -28.34 23.69 -3.39
C LYS A 282 -27.76 22.58 -4.24
N GLU A 283 -28.21 21.36 -4.01
CA GLU A 283 -27.83 20.22 -4.82
C GLU A 283 -28.53 20.32 -6.19
N ILE A 284 -27.76 20.24 -7.27
CA ILE A 284 -28.22 20.39 -8.63
C ILE A 284 -28.43 19.00 -9.23
N TYR A 285 -29.64 18.71 -9.69
CA TYR A 285 -30.01 17.42 -10.26
C TYR A 285 -30.07 17.42 -11.81
N SER A 286 -30.06 18.60 -12.45
CA SER A 286 -30.08 18.73 -13.91
C SER A 286 -29.17 19.86 -14.38
N LEU A 287 -28.48 19.65 -15.49
CA LEU A 287 -27.64 20.66 -16.15
C LEU A 287 -28.48 21.86 -16.65
N SER A 288 -29.79 21.68 -16.86
CA SER A 288 -30.71 22.74 -17.25
C SER A 288 -31.00 23.76 -16.13
N GLU A 289 -30.60 23.48 -14.91
CA GLU A 289 -30.70 24.40 -13.76
C GLU A 289 -29.55 25.40 -13.68
N LEU A 290 -28.53 25.28 -14.55
CA LEU A 290 -27.35 26.13 -14.58
C LEU A 290 -27.46 27.22 -15.63
N ALA A 291 -27.00 28.42 -15.25
CA ALA A 291 -26.83 29.54 -16.17
C ALA A 291 -25.34 29.85 -16.37
N PRO A 292 -24.95 30.40 -17.53
CA PRO A 292 -23.58 30.86 -17.73
C PRO A 292 -23.19 31.91 -16.67
N GLY A 293 -22.13 31.64 -15.92
CA GLY A 293 -21.66 32.48 -14.82
C GLY A 293 -21.93 31.91 -13.42
N ASP A 294 -22.65 30.80 -13.30
CA ASP A 294 -22.84 30.11 -12.00
C ASP A 294 -21.60 29.40 -11.55
N TYR A 295 -21.26 29.51 -10.25
CA TYR A 295 -20.19 28.73 -9.63
C TYR A 295 -20.73 27.37 -9.21
N ILE A 296 -20.13 26.31 -9.75
CA ILE A 296 -20.47 24.95 -9.42
C ILE A 296 -19.32 24.25 -8.70
N VAL A 297 -19.65 23.27 -7.85
CA VAL A 297 -18.67 22.41 -7.19
C VAL A 297 -18.86 21.00 -7.71
N HIS A 298 -17.93 20.53 -8.53
CA HIS A 298 -17.91 19.16 -9.00
C HIS A 298 -17.27 18.24 -7.94
N SER A 299 -17.89 17.09 -7.66
CA SER A 299 -17.45 16.18 -6.59
C SER A 299 -16.02 15.64 -6.78
N ALA A 300 -15.55 15.53 -8.05
CA ALA A 300 -14.23 15.01 -8.39
C ALA A 300 -13.24 16.09 -8.86
N HIS A 301 -13.73 17.24 -9.39
CA HIS A 301 -12.87 18.24 -10.03
C HIS A 301 -12.81 19.59 -9.29
N GLY A 302 -13.59 19.76 -8.23
CA GLY A 302 -13.59 21.00 -7.44
C GLY A 302 -14.50 22.09 -8.02
N VAL A 303 -14.13 23.35 -7.76
CA VAL A 303 -14.90 24.54 -8.17
C VAL A 303 -14.61 24.89 -9.62
N GLY A 304 -15.62 25.05 -10.42
CA GLY A 304 -15.57 25.49 -11.80
C GLY A 304 -16.48 26.71 -12.01
#